data_59dbea0d920a9b22f03f799e4a20616a
#
_entry.id   59dbea0d920a9b22f03f799e4a20616a
#
_cell.length_a   1.000
_cell.length_b   1.000
_cell.length_c   1.000
_cell.angle_alpha   90.00
_cell.angle_beta   90.00
_cell.angle_gamma   90.00
#
_symmetry.space_group_name_H-M   'P 1'
#
loop_
_entity.id
_entity.type
_entity.pdbx_description
1 polymer ?
#
loop_
_entity_poly.entity_id
_entity_poly.type
_entity_poly.pdbx_seq_one_letter_code
_entity_poly.pdbx_strand_id
1 'polypeptide(L)'
;MWWGTTIEAPNPSGLAKFYAELLDWRMGHEEPGTAVVAASPQGPFLVFQQADGYRAPVWPPADGDQRPMMHFDFQVGDLDSAVSEAIALGATVAEFQPRENVRVLLDPAGHPFCLCRDDD
;
A
#
# COMPACT_ATOMS: atom_id res chain seq x y z
N MET A 1 -7.06 2.49 -23.48
CA MET A 1 -6.70 3.61 -22.60
C MET A 1 -5.92 3.07 -21.41
N TRP A 2 -4.79 3.69 -21.14
CA TRP A 2 -4.01 3.36 -19.94
C TRP A 2 -4.47 4.25 -18.79
N TRP A 3 -4.58 3.68 -17.59
CA TRP A 3 -4.74 4.48 -16.39
C TRP A 3 -4.12 3.76 -15.21
N GLY A 4 -3.75 4.51 -14.20
CA GLY A 4 -3.16 3.96 -13.00
C GLY A 4 -3.32 4.89 -11.81
N THR A 5 -3.01 4.37 -10.64
CA THR A 5 -2.96 5.16 -9.40
C THR A 5 -1.50 5.44 -9.08
N THR A 6 -1.16 6.71 -8.88
CA THR A 6 0.20 7.11 -8.53
C THR A 6 0.30 7.42 -7.06
N ILE A 7 1.31 6.86 -6.41
CA ILE A 7 1.54 6.98 -4.99
C ILE A 7 2.96 7.52 -4.77
N GLU A 8 3.08 8.53 -3.95
CA GLU A 8 4.39 9.10 -3.63
C GLU A 8 5.10 8.29 -2.55
N ALA A 9 6.41 8.19 -2.67
CA ALA A 9 7.22 7.45 -1.72
C ALA A 9 8.66 7.96 -1.73
N PRO A 10 9.38 7.85 -0.60
CA PRO A 10 10.80 8.19 -0.58
C PRO A 10 11.66 7.19 -1.37
N ASN A 11 11.21 5.94 -1.44
CA ASN A 11 11.88 4.88 -2.20
C ASN A 11 10.84 4.15 -3.05
N PRO A 12 10.54 4.67 -4.27
CA PRO A 12 9.48 4.08 -5.09
C PRO A 12 9.75 2.64 -5.49
N SER A 13 10.98 2.26 -5.82
CA SER A 13 11.29 0.88 -6.19
C SER A 13 11.05 -0.08 -5.03
N GLY A 14 11.45 0.31 -3.82
CA GLY A 14 11.21 -0.51 -2.62
C GLY A 14 9.74 -0.68 -2.32
N LEU A 15 8.96 0.40 -2.43
CA LEU A 15 7.52 0.33 -2.20
C LEU A 15 6.82 -0.49 -3.28
N ALA A 16 7.22 -0.33 -4.54
CA ALA A 16 6.69 -1.13 -5.64
C ALA A 16 6.92 -2.61 -5.40
N LYS A 17 8.13 -2.98 -4.97
CA LYS A 17 8.46 -4.37 -4.68
C LYS A 17 7.59 -4.94 -3.55
N PHE A 18 7.35 -4.14 -2.51
CA PHE A 18 6.46 -4.54 -1.41
C PHE A 18 5.08 -4.92 -1.95
N TYR A 19 4.47 -4.04 -2.76
CA TYR A 19 3.12 -4.32 -3.28
C TYR A 19 3.11 -5.43 -4.33
N ALA A 20 4.17 -5.54 -5.14
CA ALA A 20 4.27 -6.64 -6.09
C ALA A 20 4.23 -7.98 -5.38
N GLU A 21 4.97 -8.11 -4.28
CA GLU A 21 5.01 -9.34 -3.49
C GLU A 21 3.72 -9.55 -2.70
N LEU A 22 3.19 -8.50 -2.09
CA LEU A 22 1.94 -8.59 -1.31
C LEU A 22 0.77 -9.04 -2.17
N LEU A 23 0.65 -8.48 -3.38
CA LEU A 23 -0.49 -8.70 -4.27
C LEU A 23 -0.25 -9.83 -5.27
N ASP A 24 0.96 -10.36 -5.34
CA ASP A 24 1.39 -11.30 -6.38
C ASP A 24 1.18 -10.70 -7.78
N TRP A 25 1.54 -9.43 -7.91
CA TRP A 25 1.52 -8.69 -9.17
C TRP A 25 2.94 -8.58 -9.70
N ARG A 26 3.09 -8.12 -10.93
CA ARG A 26 4.38 -8.04 -11.60
C ARG A 26 4.97 -6.65 -11.55
N MET A 27 6.27 -6.59 -11.31
CA MET A 27 7.02 -5.35 -11.58
C MET A 27 6.99 -5.10 -13.08
N GLY A 28 6.60 -3.89 -13.43
CA GLY A 28 6.62 -3.43 -14.82
C GLY A 28 7.79 -2.52 -15.07
N HIS A 29 7.50 -1.34 -15.62
CA HIS A 29 8.53 -0.34 -15.91
C HIS A 29 9.18 0.19 -14.64
N GLU A 30 10.48 0.37 -14.69
CA GLU A 30 11.24 0.92 -13.57
C GLU A 30 12.32 1.84 -14.13
N GLU A 31 12.41 3.03 -13.56
CA GLU A 31 13.43 4.02 -13.91
C GLU A 31 13.76 4.83 -12.65
N PRO A 32 14.83 5.65 -12.66
CA PRO A 32 15.12 6.47 -11.48
C PRO A 32 13.92 7.33 -11.09
N GLY A 33 13.44 7.16 -9.84
CA GLY A 33 12.34 7.93 -9.30
C GLY A 33 10.94 7.41 -9.60
N THR A 34 10.81 6.33 -10.40
CA THR A 34 9.48 5.79 -10.75
C THR A 34 9.54 4.27 -10.91
N ALA A 35 8.51 3.60 -10.41
CA ALA A 35 8.35 2.16 -10.59
C ALA A 35 6.88 1.83 -10.76
N VAL A 36 6.57 0.84 -11.59
CA VAL A 36 5.19 0.46 -11.91
C VAL A 36 4.99 -1.00 -11.56
N VAL A 37 3.85 -1.30 -10.95
CA VAL A 37 3.41 -2.66 -10.65
C VAL A 37 2.06 -2.89 -11.34
N ALA A 38 1.88 -4.05 -11.94
CA ALA A 38 0.67 -4.34 -12.70
C ALA A 38 0.14 -5.74 -12.39
N ALA A 39 -1.18 -5.85 -12.27
CA ALA A 39 -1.85 -7.14 -12.11
C ALA A 39 -1.80 -7.94 -13.42
N SER A 40 -1.84 -7.26 -14.55
CA SER A 40 -1.76 -7.84 -15.88
C SER A 40 -1.26 -6.77 -16.85
N PRO A 41 -0.95 -7.11 -18.11
CA PRO A 41 -0.57 -6.09 -19.09
C PRO A 41 -1.63 -5.02 -19.32
N GLN A 42 -2.89 -5.29 -18.98
CA GLN A 42 -3.98 -4.35 -19.10
C GLN A 42 -4.29 -3.61 -17.78
N GLY A 43 -3.56 -3.92 -16.73
CA GLY A 43 -3.76 -3.31 -15.40
C GLY A 43 -4.63 -4.17 -14.48
N PRO A 44 -5.03 -3.65 -13.33
CA PRO A 44 -4.71 -2.31 -12.81
C PRO A 44 -3.23 -2.05 -12.65
N PHE A 45 -2.87 -0.76 -12.72
CA PHE A 45 -1.49 -0.30 -12.55
C PHE A 45 -1.36 0.52 -11.28
N LEU A 46 -0.29 0.26 -10.54
CA LEU A 46 0.14 1.11 -9.44
C LEU A 46 1.48 1.73 -9.84
N VAL A 47 1.55 3.06 -9.77
CA VAL A 47 2.76 3.82 -10.11
C VAL A 47 3.30 4.40 -8.81
N PHE A 48 4.56 4.17 -8.53
CA PHE A 48 5.23 4.70 -7.34
C PHE A 48 6.24 5.74 -7.80
N GLN A 49 6.15 6.93 -7.23
CA GLN A 49 6.92 8.08 -7.71
C GLN A 49 7.59 8.77 -6.55
N GLN A 50 8.87 9.06 -6.71
CA GLN A 50 9.60 9.83 -5.72
C GLN A 50 9.10 11.28 -5.73
N ALA A 51 8.90 11.82 -4.55
CA ALA A 51 8.43 13.20 -4.40
C ALA A 51 9.36 13.93 -3.44
N ASP A 52 9.77 15.14 -3.84
CA ASP A 52 10.54 16.01 -2.96
C ASP A 52 9.69 16.42 -1.77
N GLY A 53 10.29 16.40 -0.58
CA GLY A 53 9.58 16.80 0.62
C GLY A 53 8.52 15.81 1.07
N TYR A 54 8.64 14.55 0.68
CA TYR A 54 7.67 13.53 1.09
C TYR A 54 7.52 13.50 2.61
N ARG A 55 6.26 13.47 3.06
CA ARG A 55 5.90 13.29 4.47
C ARG A 55 4.90 12.15 4.55
N ALA A 56 5.23 11.14 5.37
CA ALA A 56 4.33 10.01 5.55
C ALA A 56 3.01 10.48 6.18
N PRO A 57 1.87 9.97 5.70
CA PRO A 57 0.60 10.26 6.37
C PRO A 57 0.58 9.64 7.76
N VAL A 58 -0.21 10.24 8.65
CA VAL A 58 -0.40 9.76 10.02
C VAL A 58 -1.78 9.14 10.14
N TRP A 59 -1.85 7.97 10.72
CA TRP A 59 -3.12 7.28 10.95
C TRP A 59 -3.24 6.86 12.42
N PRO A 60 -4.32 7.23 13.13
CA PRO A 60 -5.29 8.26 12.70
C PRO A 60 -4.67 9.65 12.83
N PRO A 61 -5.04 10.59 11.96
CA PRO A 61 -4.43 11.92 11.98
C PRO A 61 -4.98 12.78 13.13
N ALA A 62 -4.09 13.56 13.72
CA ALA A 62 -4.45 14.65 14.63
C ALA A 62 -4.28 15.98 13.89
N ASP A 63 -4.67 17.07 14.54
CA ASP A 63 -4.53 18.39 13.94
C ASP A 63 -3.07 18.68 13.61
N GLY A 64 -2.82 19.17 12.40
CA GLY A 64 -1.49 19.50 11.92
C GLY A 64 -0.73 18.33 11.30
N ASP A 65 -1.24 17.09 11.44
CA ASP A 65 -0.62 15.93 10.83
C ASP A 65 -0.92 15.87 9.33
N GLN A 66 -0.01 15.22 8.59
CA GLN A 66 -0.27 14.86 7.20
C GLN A 66 -1.37 13.81 7.18
N ARG A 67 -2.52 14.15 6.59
CA ARG A 67 -3.65 13.23 6.53
C ARG A 67 -3.47 12.22 5.39
N PRO A 68 -3.86 10.95 5.60
CA PRO A 68 -3.98 10.05 4.45
C PRO A 68 -5.17 10.50 3.60
N MET A 69 -4.91 10.75 2.33
CA MET A 69 -5.93 11.24 1.40
C MET A 69 -6.64 10.09 0.69
N MET A 70 -5.97 8.95 0.59
CA MET A 70 -6.47 7.73 -0.04
C MET A 70 -5.80 6.55 0.64
N HIS A 71 -6.44 5.40 0.58
CA HIS A 71 -5.84 4.15 1.02
C HIS A 71 -6.37 2.99 0.17
N PHE A 72 -5.64 1.89 0.17
CA PHE A 72 -6.08 0.67 -0.50
C PHE A 72 -6.86 -0.21 0.46
N ASP A 73 -7.86 -0.89 -0.06
CA ASP A 73 -8.52 -1.99 0.63
C ASP A 73 -8.32 -3.25 -0.20
N PHE A 74 -7.78 -4.29 0.42
CA PHE A 74 -7.59 -5.58 -0.25
C PHE A 74 -8.42 -6.62 0.49
N GLN A 75 -9.27 -7.32 -0.26
CA GLN A 75 -10.05 -8.42 0.29
C GLN A 75 -9.17 -9.67 0.34
N VAL A 76 -9.17 -10.34 1.50
CA VAL A 76 -8.36 -11.53 1.72
C VAL A 76 -9.25 -12.64 2.30
N GLY A 77 -8.82 -13.88 2.11
CA GLY A 77 -9.56 -15.04 2.61
C GLY A 77 -9.34 -15.26 4.11
N ASP A 78 -8.08 -15.24 4.53
CA ASP A 78 -7.69 -15.43 5.94
C ASP A 78 -6.96 -14.17 6.40
N LEU A 79 -7.61 -13.43 7.30
CA LEU A 79 -7.08 -12.14 7.74
C LEU A 79 -5.76 -12.30 8.52
N ASP A 80 -5.69 -13.25 9.43
CA ASP A 80 -4.49 -13.43 10.24
C ASP A 80 -3.27 -13.81 9.39
N SER A 81 -3.47 -14.73 8.44
CA SER A 81 -2.40 -15.13 7.52
C SER A 81 -1.94 -13.98 6.64
N ALA A 82 -2.90 -13.19 6.13
CA ALA A 82 -2.59 -12.04 5.27
C ALA A 82 -1.81 -10.96 6.05
N VAL A 83 -2.19 -10.72 7.29
CA VAL A 83 -1.48 -9.76 8.16
C VAL A 83 -0.05 -10.25 8.42
N SER A 84 0.13 -11.53 8.74
CA SER A 84 1.46 -12.10 8.99
C SER A 84 2.35 -11.98 7.76
N GLU A 85 1.81 -12.24 6.59
CA GLU A 85 2.55 -12.13 5.34
C GLU A 85 2.95 -10.68 5.07
N ALA A 86 2.03 -9.74 5.27
CA ALA A 86 2.32 -8.32 5.07
C ALA A 86 3.43 -7.83 6.02
N ILE A 87 3.41 -8.26 7.27
CA ILE A 87 4.43 -7.92 8.25
C ILE A 87 5.79 -8.47 7.80
N ALA A 88 5.81 -9.72 7.32
CA ALA A 88 7.05 -10.34 6.83
C ALA A 88 7.65 -9.56 5.66
N LEU A 89 6.81 -8.89 4.86
CA LEU A 89 7.24 -8.09 3.70
C LEU A 89 7.65 -6.66 4.08
N GLY A 90 7.39 -6.23 5.32
CA GLY A 90 7.83 -4.92 5.79
C GLY A 90 6.72 -3.98 6.25
N ALA A 91 5.48 -4.42 6.29
CA ALA A 91 4.37 -3.62 6.82
C ALA A 91 4.40 -3.62 8.35
N THR A 92 3.77 -2.59 8.93
CA THR A 92 3.52 -2.55 10.38
C THR A 92 2.02 -2.46 10.62
N VAL A 93 1.57 -3.03 11.74
CA VAL A 93 0.16 -2.96 12.11
C VAL A 93 -0.09 -1.64 12.83
N ALA A 94 -1.12 -0.90 12.42
CA ALA A 94 -1.48 0.34 13.08
C ALA A 94 -2.05 0.03 14.48
N GLU A 95 -1.81 0.91 15.43
CA GLU A 95 -2.35 0.74 16.79
C GLU A 95 -3.88 0.80 16.78
N PHE A 96 -4.43 1.80 16.12
CA PHE A 96 -5.88 1.99 16.08
C PHE A 96 -6.50 1.10 15.02
N GLN A 97 -7.43 0.21 15.46
CA GLN A 97 -8.12 -0.73 14.59
C GLN A 97 -9.62 -0.50 14.73
N PRO A 98 -10.26 0.10 13.72
CA PRO A 98 -11.67 0.50 13.85
C PRO A 98 -12.66 -0.67 13.78
N ARG A 99 -12.30 -1.82 13.18
CA ARG A 99 -13.21 -2.95 12.97
C ARG A 99 -12.53 -4.29 13.19
N GLU A 100 -13.31 -5.31 13.55
CA GLU A 100 -12.79 -6.66 13.76
C GLU A 100 -12.43 -7.39 12.46
N ASN A 101 -13.18 -7.15 11.40
CA ASN A 101 -12.98 -7.82 10.12
C ASN A 101 -12.04 -7.06 9.18
N VAL A 102 -11.43 -5.99 9.67
CA VAL A 102 -10.50 -5.17 8.90
C VAL A 102 -9.25 -4.96 9.75
N ARG A 103 -8.09 -5.03 9.13
CA ARG A 103 -6.84 -4.61 9.78
C ARG A 103 -6.22 -3.49 8.98
N VAL A 104 -5.91 -2.40 9.68
CA VAL A 104 -5.18 -1.28 9.12
C VAL A 104 -3.70 -1.53 9.36
N LEU A 105 -2.92 -1.50 8.28
CA LEU A 105 -1.47 -1.60 8.33
C LEU A 105 -0.86 -0.37 7.66
N LEU A 106 0.41 -0.17 7.92
CA LEU A 106 1.19 0.87 7.23
C LEU A 106 2.21 0.17 6.35
N ASP A 107 2.30 0.62 5.10
CA ASP A 107 3.30 0.08 4.20
C ASP A 107 4.69 0.65 4.52
N PRO A 108 5.76 0.20 3.86
CA PRO A 108 7.11 0.70 4.17
C PRO A 108 7.32 2.20 3.98
N ALA A 109 6.46 2.87 3.26
CA ALA A 109 6.50 4.34 3.12
C ALA A 109 5.60 5.05 4.13
N GLY A 110 4.82 4.29 4.92
CA GLY A 110 3.92 4.83 5.93
C GLY A 110 2.50 5.07 5.46
N HIS A 111 2.14 4.71 4.24
CA HIS A 111 0.75 4.82 3.79
C HIS A 111 -0.11 3.75 4.45
N PRO A 112 -1.27 4.12 5.01
CA PRO A 112 -2.20 3.11 5.50
C PRO A 112 -2.82 2.33 4.36
N PHE A 113 -3.03 1.04 4.59
CA PHE A 113 -3.84 0.18 3.72
C PHE A 113 -4.58 -0.82 4.61
N CYS A 114 -5.67 -1.34 4.09
CA CYS A 114 -6.52 -2.24 4.84
C CYS A 114 -6.54 -3.63 4.21
N LEU A 115 -6.49 -4.63 5.06
CA LEU A 115 -6.80 -6.01 4.67
C LEU A 115 -8.17 -6.32 5.24
N CYS A 116 -9.08 -6.75 4.39
CA CYS A 116 -10.48 -6.92 4.73
C CYS A 116 -10.90 -8.37 4.53
N ARG A 117 -11.51 -8.95 5.57
CA ARG A 117 -12.15 -10.24 5.45
C ARG A 117 -13.60 -10.03 5.05
N ASP A 118 -14.05 -10.84 4.10
CA ASP A 118 -15.45 -10.80 3.69
C ASP A 118 -16.26 -11.60 4.69
N ASP A 119 -16.98 -10.90 5.56
CA ASP A 119 -17.91 -11.51 6.50
C ASP A 119 -19.32 -11.35 5.94
N ASP A 120 -19.83 -12.41 5.45
CA ASP A 120 -21.22 -12.45 5.00
C ASP A 120 -22.21 -12.32 6.14
#